data_1ae17bee2e6f1f6d40e8c15abd4fc794
#
_entry.id   1ae17bee2e6f1f6d40e8c15abd4fc794
#
_cell.length_a   1.000
_cell.length_b   1.000
_cell.length_c   1.000
_cell.angle_alpha   90.00
_cell.angle_beta   90.00
_cell.angle_gamma   90.00
#
_symmetry.space_group_name_H-M   'P 1'
#
loop_
_entity.id
_entity.type
_entity.pdbx_description
1 polymer ?
#
loop_
_entity_poly.entity_id
_entity_poly.type
_entity_poly.pdbx_seq_one_letter_code
_entity_poly.pdbx_strand_id
1 'polypeptide(L)'
;SVEELEIYQDEGLLQKDVNNRPSLVQNDSNIDLNIKDDFGRSNLERAQNGLAPLDNNGDPYELHHINQGSDAPLAELKWDTHRGSNNYSILHDASESEINRSKFNYERAEHWKERSQYWG
;
A
#
# COMPACT_ATOMS: atom_id res chain seq x y z
N SER A 1 -16.10 6.74 -2.28
CA SER A 1 -17.27 6.84 -1.38
C SER A 1 -16.89 7.48 -0.05
N VAL A 2 -17.89 7.89 0.71
CA VAL A 2 -17.65 8.44 2.05
C VAL A 2 -17.04 7.38 2.95
N GLU A 3 -17.51 6.16 2.87
CA GLU A 3 -17.00 5.05 3.66
C GLU A 3 -15.55 4.74 3.31
N GLU A 4 -15.20 4.80 2.04
CA GLU A 4 -13.81 4.58 1.61
C GLU A 4 -12.89 5.65 2.19
N LEU A 5 -13.33 6.92 2.14
CA LEU A 5 -12.56 8.03 2.68
C LEU A 5 -12.36 7.88 4.20
N GLU A 6 -13.38 7.42 4.91
CA GLU A 6 -13.29 7.17 6.35
C GLU A 6 -12.24 6.11 6.68
N ILE A 7 -12.15 5.07 5.86
CA ILE A 7 -11.12 4.03 6.03
C ILE A 7 -9.73 4.66 5.95
N TYR A 8 -9.51 5.52 4.96
CA TYR A 8 -8.20 6.16 4.78
C TYR A 8 -7.88 7.10 5.93
N GLN A 9 -8.86 7.85 6.42
CA GLN A 9 -8.69 8.75 7.54
C GLN A 9 -8.40 7.99 8.83
N ASP A 10 -9.10 6.89 9.06
CA ASP A 10 -8.89 6.05 10.25
C ASP A 10 -7.50 5.41 10.22
N GLU A 11 -6.98 5.09 9.05
CA GLU A 11 -5.63 4.56 8.90
C GLU A 11 -4.56 5.65 9.10
N GLY A 12 -4.96 6.93 9.07
CA GLY A 12 -4.02 8.03 9.27
C GLY A 12 -3.11 8.28 8.09
N LEU A 13 -3.58 8.01 6.88
CA LEU A 13 -2.76 8.14 5.68
C LEU A 13 -2.46 9.60 5.35
N LEU A 14 -1.29 9.83 4.76
CA LEU A 14 -0.81 11.14 4.35
C LEU A 14 -0.75 11.23 2.83
N GLN A 15 -0.99 12.40 2.30
CA GLN A 15 -0.86 12.65 0.86
C GLN A 15 0.62 12.78 0.48
N LYS A 16 1.02 12.09 -0.58
CA LYS A 16 2.38 12.16 -1.11
C LYS A 16 2.39 11.72 -2.56
N ASP A 17 3.18 12.40 -3.38
CA ASP A 17 3.42 11.92 -4.75
C ASP A 17 4.47 10.82 -4.71
N VAL A 18 4.15 9.69 -5.32
CA VAL A 18 5.06 8.55 -5.45
C VAL A 18 5.09 8.19 -6.93
N ASN A 19 6.26 8.25 -7.55
CA ASN A 19 6.44 8.05 -8.99
C ASN A 19 5.52 8.95 -9.82
N ASN A 20 5.41 10.23 -9.42
CA ASN A 20 4.58 11.24 -10.08
C ASN A 20 3.07 10.91 -10.04
N ARG A 21 2.66 10.06 -9.13
CA ARG A 21 1.26 9.71 -8.90
C ARG A 21 0.86 10.16 -7.51
N PRO A 22 -0.24 10.92 -7.35
CA PRO A 22 -0.76 11.21 -6.02
C PRO A 22 -1.08 9.90 -5.29
N SER A 23 -0.69 9.81 -4.04
CA SER A 23 -0.88 8.58 -3.26
C SER A 23 -1.25 8.93 -1.83
N LEU A 24 -1.84 7.99 -1.13
CA LEU A 24 -2.06 8.06 0.30
C LEU A 24 -1.13 7.04 0.95
N VAL A 25 -0.20 7.54 1.76
CA VAL A 25 0.90 6.73 2.28
C VAL A 25 0.82 6.63 3.80
N GLN A 26 1.37 5.54 4.33
CA GLN A 26 1.57 5.41 5.77
C GLN A 26 2.55 6.49 6.23
N ASN A 27 2.35 7.00 7.44
CA ASN A 27 3.36 7.84 8.07
C ASN A 27 4.64 7.00 8.22
N ASP A 28 5.78 7.56 7.84
CA ASP A 28 7.06 6.84 7.88
C ASP A 28 7.38 6.33 9.29
N SER A 29 6.93 7.05 10.33
CA SER A 29 7.12 6.61 11.72
C SER A 29 6.36 5.33 12.07
N ASN A 30 5.37 4.94 11.26
CA ASN A 30 4.62 3.70 11.48
C ASN A 30 5.29 2.49 10.87
N ILE A 31 6.30 2.69 10.04
CA ILE A 31 6.98 1.60 9.35
C ILE A 31 8.30 1.33 10.05
N ASP A 32 8.41 0.17 10.68
CA ASP A 32 9.64 -0.26 11.34
C ASP A 32 10.56 -0.89 10.29
N LEU A 33 11.61 -0.17 9.95
CA LEU A 33 12.54 -0.58 8.89
C LEU A 33 13.37 -1.81 9.28
N ASN A 34 13.39 -2.19 10.55
CA ASN A 34 14.21 -3.28 11.07
C ASN A 34 13.48 -4.61 11.18
N ILE A 35 12.17 -4.63 10.97
CA ILE A 35 11.42 -5.89 10.93
C ILE A 35 11.97 -6.74 9.78
N LYS A 36 12.20 -8.02 10.05
CA LYS A 36 12.73 -8.95 9.05
C LYS A 36 11.69 -10.00 8.68
N ASP A 37 11.70 -10.37 7.40
CA ASP A 37 10.87 -11.47 6.92
C ASP A 37 11.56 -12.82 7.19
N ASP A 38 10.90 -13.90 6.77
CA ASP A 38 11.39 -15.26 6.99
C ASP A 38 12.67 -15.55 6.22
N PHE A 39 13.04 -14.72 5.26
CA PHE A 39 14.27 -14.85 4.50
C PHE A 39 15.38 -13.91 5.02
N GLY A 40 15.12 -13.23 6.14
CA GLY A 40 16.12 -12.35 6.74
C GLY A 40 16.22 -10.97 6.11
N ARG A 41 15.29 -10.59 5.22
CA ARG A 41 15.28 -9.27 4.60
C ARG A 41 14.57 -8.29 5.53
N SER A 42 15.24 -7.16 5.81
CA SER A 42 14.60 -6.08 6.55
C SER A 42 13.53 -5.40 5.71
N ASN A 43 12.66 -4.62 6.36
CA ASN A 43 11.67 -3.84 5.63
C ASN A 43 12.32 -2.87 4.64
N LEU A 44 13.45 -2.28 4.99
CA LEU A 44 14.18 -1.44 4.06
C LEU A 44 14.63 -2.24 2.84
N GLU A 45 15.25 -3.40 3.07
CA GLU A 45 15.70 -4.28 1.98
C GLU A 45 14.53 -4.76 1.12
N ARG A 46 13.41 -5.10 1.76
CA ARG A 46 12.21 -5.51 1.03
C ARG A 46 11.77 -4.39 0.07
N ALA A 47 11.61 -3.18 0.57
CA ALA A 47 11.16 -2.07 -0.27
C ALA A 47 12.17 -1.73 -1.36
N GLN A 48 13.47 -1.77 -1.07
CA GLN A 48 14.51 -1.56 -2.08
C GLN A 48 14.43 -2.57 -3.22
N ASN A 49 13.89 -3.74 -2.95
CA ASN A 49 13.68 -4.80 -3.94
C ASN A 49 12.26 -4.84 -4.49
N GLY A 50 11.45 -3.81 -4.22
CA GLY A 50 10.10 -3.72 -4.75
C GLY A 50 9.07 -4.53 -3.99
N LEU A 51 9.40 -5.01 -2.79
CA LEU A 51 8.48 -5.76 -1.94
C LEU A 51 7.91 -4.83 -0.87
N ALA A 52 6.62 -5.02 -0.55
CA ALA A 52 5.99 -4.24 0.50
C ALA A 52 6.65 -4.50 1.84
N PRO A 53 6.82 -3.48 2.69
CA PRO A 53 7.26 -3.73 4.05
C PRO A 53 6.20 -4.50 4.83
N LEU A 54 6.61 -5.13 5.92
CA LEU A 54 5.72 -5.86 6.81
C LEU A 54 5.28 -4.94 7.95
N ASP A 55 4.05 -5.08 8.39
CA ASP A 55 3.55 -4.39 9.57
C ASP A 55 4.00 -5.12 10.85
N ASN A 56 3.57 -4.61 12.01
CA ASN A 56 3.99 -5.19 13.30
C ASN A 56 3.44 -6.61 13.53
N ASN A 57 2.46 -7.03 12.76
CA ASN A 57 1.93 -8.41 12.81
C ASN A 57 2.66 -9.34 11.85
N GLY A 58 3.62 -8.82 11.08
CA GLY A 58 4.33 -9.60 10.08
C GLY A 58 3.60 -9.72 8.75
N ASP A 59 2.55 -8.94 8.54
CA ASP A 59 1.77 -8.96 7.30
C ASP A 59 2.23 -7.83 6.38
N PRO A 60 2.32 -8.07 5.06
CA PRO A 60 2.73 -7.02 4.14
C PRO A 60 1.66 -5.94 4.01
N TYR A 61 2.10 -4.68 3.95
CA TYR A 61 1.21 -3.60 3.53
C TYR A 61 0.74 -3.88 2.12
N GLU A 62 -0.48 -3.46 1.81
CA GLU A 62 -1.06 -3.67 0.49
C GLU A 62 -1.36 -2.34 -0.18
N LEU A 63 -1.16 -2.27 -1.49
CA LEU A 63 -1.54 -1.11 -2.28
C LEU A 63 -2.92 -1.33 -2.87
N HIS A 64 -3.76 -0.33 -2.70
CA HIS A 64 -5.14 -0.35 -3.19
C HIS A 64 -5.33 0.82 -4.15
N HIS A 65 -5.90 0.56 -5.33
CA HIS A 65 -6.28 1.61 -6.26
C HIS A 65 -7.52 2.33 -5.72
N ILE A 66 -7.39 3.61 -5.43
CA ILE A 66 -8.50 4.40 -4.91
C ILE A 66 -9.60 4.43 -5.98
N ASN A 67 -10.84 4.13 -5.57
CA ASN A 67 -11.98 3.97 -6.48
C ASN A 67 -11.77 2.88 -7.55
N GLN A 68 -10.80 2.01 -7.36
CA GLN A 68 -10.52 0.85 -8.21
C GLN A 68 -10.23 1.17 -9.69
N GLY A 69 -9.84 2.39 -9.98
CA GLY A 69 -9.40 2.75 -11.33
C GLY A 69 -7.95 2.34 -11.58
N SER A 70 -7.64 1.82 -12.78
CA SER A 70 -6.30 1.32 -13.07
C SER A 70 -5.22 2.41 -13.03
N ASP A 71 -5.58 3.65 -13.29
CA ASP A 71 -4.67 4.81 -13.23
C ASP A 71 -4.92 5.68 -12.01
N ALA A 72 -5.74 5.21 -11.09
CA ALA A 72 -6.10 5.97 -9.90
C ALA A 72 -4.93 6.06 -8.92
N PRO A 73 -4.97 7.04 -8.00
CA PRO A 73 -4.01 7.09 -6.91
C PRO A 73 -4.00 5.78 -6.11
N LEU A 74 -2.85 5.48 -5.49
CA LEU A 74 -2.70 4.28 -4.67
C LEU A 74 -2.79 4.65 -3.19
N ALA A 75 -3.35 3.76 -2.38
CA ALA A 75 -3.38 3.87 -0.94
C ALA A 75 -2.60 2.73 -0.32
N GLU A 76 -1.68 3.05 0.61
CA GLU A 76 -0.96 2.05 1.40
C GLU A 76 -1.82 1.65 2.59
N LEU A 77 -2.29 0.42 2.62
CA LEU A 77 -3.16 -0.06 3.68
C LEU A 77 -2.52 -1.23 4.41
N LYS A 78 -2.74 -1.29 5.73
CA LYS A 78 -2.41 -2.50 6.47
C LYS A 78 -3.25 -3.64 5.93
N TRP A 79 -2.68 -4.86 5.98
CA TRP A 79 -3.35 -6.06 5.52
C TRP A 79 -4.74 -6.21 6.17
N ASP A 80 -4.82 -6.05 7.50
CA ASP A 80 -6.08 -6.17 8.24
C ASP A 80 -7.09 -5.11 7.81
N THR A 81 -6.66 -3.89 7.54
CA THR A 81 -7.54 -2.81 7.09
C THR A 81 -8.12 -3.12 5.72
N HIS A 82 -7.25 -3.52 4.79
CA HIS A 82 -7.65 -3.78 3.40
C HIS A 82 -8.58 -4.99 3.30
N ARG A 83 -8.36 -6.01 4.13
CA ARG A 83 -9.09 -7.28 4.08
C ARG A 83 -10.11 -7.46 5.19
N GLY A 84 -10.31 -6.43 6.02
CA GLY A 84 -11.34 -6.46 7.06
C GLY A 84 -12.72 -6.70 6.46
N SER A 85 -13.59 -7.43 7.20
CA SER A 85 -14.83 -7.99 6.66
C SER A 85 -15.73 -6.98 5.97
N ASN A 86 -15.87 -5.77 6.54
CA ASN A 86 -16.69 -4.74 5.92
C ASN A 86 -15.88 -3.88 4.96
N ASN A 87 -14.59 -3.71 5.21
CA ASN A 87 -13.75 -2.84 4.42
C ASN A 87 -13.49 -3.41 3.03
N TYR A 88 -13.34 -4.73 2.92
CA TYR A 88 -13.09 -5.34 1.60
C TYR A 88 -14.20 -5.01 0.62
N SER A 89 -15.45 -5.13 1.01
CA SER A 89 -16.56 -4.83 0.12
C SER A 89 -16.70 -3.33 -0.18
N ILE A 90 -16.32 -2.46 0.74
CA ILE A 90 -16.30 -1.01 0.53
C ILE A 90 -15.22 -0.64 -0.47
N LEU A 91 -14.03 -1.22 -0.32
CA LEU A 91 -12.86 -0.93 -1.15
C LEU A 91 -12.92 -1.61 -2.52
N HIS A 92 -13.61 -2.75 -2.61
CA HIS A 92 -13.68 -3.57 -3.83
C HIS A 92 -15.13 -3.76 -4.26
N ASP A 93 -15.52 -3.09 -5.31
CA ASP A 93 -16.85 -3.27 -5.90
C ASP A 93 -16.73 -4.07 -7.21
N ALA A 94 -17.79 -4.07 -8.02
CA ALA A 94 -17.85 -4.84 -9.26
C ALA A 94 -16.86 -4.38 -10.33
N SER A 95 -16.22 -3.21 -10.18
CA SER A 95 -15.28 -2.68 -11.17
C SER A 95 -13.85 -3.17 -10.99
N GLU A 96 -13.59 -4.02 -10.01
CA GLU A 96 -12.26 -4.55 -9.74
C GLU A 96 -11.61 -5.22 -10.95
N SER A 97 -12.41 -5.75 -11.86
CA SER A 97 -11.93 -6.41 -13.08
C SER A 97 -11.19 -5.48 -14.05
N GLU A 98 -11.27 -4.16 -13.87
CA GLU A 98 -10.57 -3.20 -14.72
C GLU A 98 -9.06 -3.19 -14.48
N ILE A 99 -8.59 -3.77 -13.37
CA ILE A 99 -7.19 -3.71 -13.00
C ILE A 99 -6.39 -4.76 -13.76
N ASN A 100 -5.41 -4.28 -14.55
CA ASN A 100 -4.47 -5.16 -15.24
C ASN A 100 -3.42 -5.67 -14.25
N ARG A 101 -3.37 -6.99 -14.05
CA ARG A 101 -2.51 -7.62 -13.06
C ARG A 101 -1.02 -7.39 -13.31
N SER A 102 -0.58 -7.52 -14.55
CA SER A 102 0.84 -7.33 -14.88
C SER A 102 1.27 -5.89 -14.66
N LYS A 103 0.44 -4.94 -15.06
CA LYS A 103 0.68 -3.53 -14.82
C LYS A 103 0.72 -3.23 -13.33
N PHE A 104 -0.21 -3.79 -12.57
CA PHE A 104 -0.27 -3.57 -11.12
C PHE A 104 0.95 -4.14 -10.41
N ASN A 105 1.43 -5.30 -10.81
CA ASN A 105 2.63 -5.88 -10.22
C ASN A 105 3.84 -4.97 -10.43
N TYR A 106 3.97 -4.38 -11.61
CA TYR A 106 5.02 -3.42 -11.91
C TYR A 106 4.88 -2.15 -11.08
N GLU A 107 3.67 -1.58 -11.04
CA GLU A 107 3.40 -0.35 -10.29
C GLU A 107 3.70 -0.53 -8.81
N ARG A 108 3.33 -1.67 -8.25
CA ARG A 108 3.55 -2.01 -6.85
C ARG A 108 5.03 -2.05 -6.52
N ALA A 109 5.80 -2.74 -7.34
CA ALA A 109 7.25 -2.83 -7.14
C ALA A 109 7.90 -1.45 -7.21
N GLU A 110 7.53 -0.65 -8.20
CA GLU A 110 8.09 0.69 -8.37
C GLU A 110 7.68 1.65 -7.26
N HIS A 111 6.45 1.50 -6.75
CA HIS A 111 5.98 2.28 -5.61
C HIS A 111 6.89 2.09 -4.39
N TRP A 112 7.13 0.84 -4.02
CA TRP A 112 7.92 0.56 -2.83
C TRP A 112 9.39 0.92 -3.00
N LYS A 113 9.94 0.73 -4.19
CA LYS A 113 11.31 1.18 -4.49
C LYS A 113 11.44 2.69 -4.31
N GLU A 114 10.48 3.45 -4.80
CA GLU A 114 10.48 4.91 -4.64
C GLU A 114 10.37 5.28 -3.16
N ARG A 115 9.45 4.65 -2.43
CA ARG A 115 9.29 4.90 -1.00
C ARG A 115 10.59 4.65 -0.23
N SER A 116 11.32 3.60 -0.59
CA SER A 116 12.55 3.22 0.10
C SER A 116 13.64 4.29 -0.02
N GLN A 117 13.60 5.11 -1.04
CA GLN A 117 14.59 6.17 -1.23
C GLN A 117 14.52 7.23 -0.14
N TYR A 118 13.36 7.38 0.50
CA TYR A 118 13.16 8.33 1.60
C TYR A 118 13.44 7.71 2.97
N TRP A 119 13.73 6.43 3.02
CA TRP A 119 13.92 5.71 4.30
C TRP A 119 15.38 5.43 4.64
N GLY A 120 16.24 5.64 3.73
CA GLY A 120 17.63 5.33 3.94
C GLY A 120 18.41 5.34 2.68
#